data_2efb6ae8617f21ec3ccee3774cdf4e64
#
_entry.id   2efb6ae8617f21ec3ccee3774cdf4e64
#
_cell.length_a   1.000
_cell.length_b   1.000
_cell.length_c   1.000
_cell.angle_alpha   90.00
_cell.angle_beta   90.00
_cell.angle_gamma   90.00
#
_symmetry.space_group_name_H-M   'P 1'
#
loop_
_entity.id
_entity.type
_entity.pdbx_description
1 polymer ?
#
loop_
_entity_poly.entity_id
_entity_poly.type
_entity_poly.pdbx_seq_one_letter_code
_entity_poly.pdbx_strand_id
1 'polypeptide(L)'
;KSLFNFQIQPYIKELKIEKLGDIIEVKSSKRVFLSETSTNGIPFYRGTEISKLSRGENVESNLFISEELYENLRKISDVPKIGDLLLPSICNNGEIWYVNKSNPFYFKDGRVLWLKLNKNINGKYLQYYLIEKFKRDYSKIASGTTFSELKIITLKNLLLPVPPIELQNKFAEKVEKIEKLKFEIEKSIETAQNLY
;
A
#
# COMPACT_ATOMS: atom_id res chain seq x y z
N LYS A 1 18.70 1.30 -12.40
CA LYS A 1 18.34 2.46 -11.56
C LYS A 1 16.82 2.60 -11.61
N SER A 2 16.14 2.77 -10.46
CA SER A 2 14.69 2.87 -10.45
C SER A 2 14.21 4.16 -11.13
N LEU A 3 12.97 4.14 -11.64
CA LEU A 3 12.32 5.31 -12.22
C LEU A 3 12.26 6.47 -11.20
N PHE A 4 12.04 6.14 -9.92
CA PHE A 4 12.03 7.11 -8.84
C PHE A 4 13.38 7.85 -8.73
N ASN A 5 14.48 7.11 -8.73
CA ASN A 5 15.82 7.69 -8.67
C ASN A 5 16.15 8.58 -9.87
N PHE A 6 15.65 8.24 -11.05
CA PHE A 6 15.88 9.05 -12.24
C PHE A 6 15.09 10.37 -12.24
N GLN A 7 13.86 10.36 -11.76
CA GLN A 7 12.92 11.50 -11.91
C GLN A 7 12.83 12.41 -10.69
N ILE A 8 12.94 11.89 -9.50
CA ILE A 8 12.71 12.64 -8.26
C ILE A 8 14.01 12.97 -7.54
N GLN A 9 14.99 12.07 -7.56
CA GLN A 9 16.26 12.25 -6.85
C GLN A 9 17.02 13.53 -7.23
N PRO A 10 17.02 14.02 -8.48
CA PRO A 10 17.67 15.30 -8.80
C PRO A 10 17.14 16.49 -8.02
N TYR A 11 15.86 16.44 -7.62
CA TYR A 11 15.18 17.53 -6.92
C TYR A 11 15.17 17.38 -5.41
N ILE A 12 15.54 16.21 -4.85
CA ILE A 12 15.40 15.90 -3.41
C ILE A 12 16.10 16.94 -2.52
N LYS A 13 17.23 17.48 -2.94
CA LYS A 13 17.99 18.45 -2.14
C LYS A 13 17.25 19.79 -1.92
N GLU A 14 16.34 20.12 -2.81
CA GLU A 14 15.57 21.37 -2.81
C GLU A 14 14.15 21.17 -2.26
N LEU A 15 13.75 19.90 -1.99
CA LEU A 15 12.41 19.59 -1.54
C LEU A 15 12.26 19.74 -0.03
N LYS A 16 11.09 20.21 0.38
CA LYS A 16 10.69 20.19 1.78
C LYS A 16 10.67 18.74 2.30
N ILE A 17 11.31 18.51 3.42
CA ILE A 17 11.30 17.22 4.11
C ILE A 17 10.27 17.30 5.23
N GLU A 18 9.30 16.40 5.22
CA GLU A 18 8.22 16.36 6.20
C GLU A 18 8.07 14.96 6.81
N LYS A 19 7.48 14.87 7.99
CA LYS A 19 7.10 13.59 8.57
C LYS A 19 5.85 13.06 7.88
N LEU A 20 5.83 11.77 7.61
CA LEU A 20 4.69 11.11 6.98
C LEU A 20 3.37 11.37 7.75
N GLY A 21 3.41 11.31 9.08
CA GLY A 21 2.23 11.52 9.92
C GLY A 21 1.73 12.97 9.96
N ASP A 22 2.51 13.95 9.48
CA ASP A 22 2.09 15.35 9.39
C ASP A 22 1.34 15.62 8.07
N ILE A 23 1.54 14.77 7.06
CA ILE A 23 0.95 14.93 5.72
C ILE A 23 -0.20 13.98 5.42
N ILE A 24 -0.26 12.82 6.09
CA ILE A 24 -1.34 11.83 5.93
C ILE A 24 -1.72 11.19 7.27
N GLU A 25 -2.88 10.54 7.33
CA GLU A 25 -3.26 9.73 8.47
C GLU A 25 -2.66 8.33 8.36
N VAL A 26 -1.83 7.93 9.34
CA VAL A 26 -1.27 6.58 9.46
C VAL A 26 -1.98 5.85 10.57
N LYS A 27 -2.64 4.74 10.26
CA LYS A 27 -3.49 3.99 11.18
C LYS A 27 -3.54 2.49 10.86
N SER A 28 -4.37 1.76 11.56
CA SER A 28 -4.83 0.40 11.24
C SER A 28 -6.35 0.34 11.36
N SER A 29 -6.94 -0.82 11.07
CA SER A 29 -8.38 -1.04 11.22
C SER A 29 -8.78 -1.17 12.70
N LYS A 30 -10.07 -1.17 12.96
CA LYS A 30 -10.64 -1.65 14.22
C LYS A 30 -10.56 -3.18 14.27
N ARG A 31 -10.38 -3.69 15.50
CA ARG A 31 -10.26 -5.13 15.71
C ARG A 31 -11.54 -5.87 15.31
N VAL A 32 -11.32 -6.95 14.60
CA VAL A 32 -12.32 -8.00 14.35
C VAL A 32 -11.76 -9.29 14.95
N PHE A 33 -12.53 -9.94 15.81
CA PHE A 33 -12.16 -11.22 16.39
C PHE A 33 -12.44 -12.36 15.42
N LEU A 34 -11.73 -13.48 15.56
CA LEU A 34 -11.93 -14.63 14.68
C LEU A 34 -13.36 -15.18 14.76
N SER A 35 -14.00 -15.08 15.93
CA SER A 35 -15.41 -15.46 16.15
C SER A 35 -16.42 -14.60 15.38
N GLU A 36 -16.01 -13.43 14.89
CA GLU A 36 -16.83 -12.50 14.09
C GLU A 36 -16.60 -12.69 12.58
N THR A 37 -15.71 -13.63 12.21
CA THR A 37 -15.47 -13.96 10.80
C THR A 37 -16.35 -15.11 10.34
N SER A 38 -16.57 -15.20 9.03
CA SER A 38 -17.39 -16.18 8.35
C SER A 38 -16.71 -16.72 7.09
N THR A 39 -17.35 -17.65 6.41
CA THR A 39 -16.87 -18.23 5.14
C THR A 39 -17.39 -17.48 3.90
N ASN A 40 -18.27 -16.50 4.07
CA ASN A 40 -18.83 -15.67 3.01
C ASN A 40 -19.13 -14.25 3.51
N GLY A 41 -19.37 -13.32 2.60
CA GLY A 41 -19.66 -11.91 2.90
C GLY A 41 -18.58 -10.94 2.36
N ILE A 42 -18.23 -9.91 3.13
CA ILE A 42 -17.21 -8.95 2.79
C ILE A 42 -15.81 -9.55 3.06
N PRO A 43 -14.91 -9.61 2.06
CA PRO A 43 -13.57 -10.16 2.22
C PRO A 43 -12.80 -9.52 3.38
N PHE A 44 -12.14 -10.34 4.19
CA PHE A 44 -11.30 -9.91 5.30
C PHE A 44 -9.84 -10.27 5.04
N TYR A 45 -9.03 -9.25 4.74
CA TYR A 45 -7.64 -9.43 4.34
C TYR A 45 -6.67 -9.36 5.52
N ARG A 46 -5.70 -10.26 5.53
CA ARG A 46 -4.55 -10.25 6.43
C ARG A 46 -3.32 -9.74 5.68
N GLY A 47 -2.19 -9.72 6.34
CA GLY A 47 -0.93 -9.30 5.73
C GLY A 47 -0.54 -10.10 4.48
N THR A 48 -0.87 -11.40 4.46
CA THR A 48 -0.61 -12.29 3.31
C THR A 48 -1.42 -11.91 2.07
N GLU A 49 -2.70 -11.61 2.24
CA GLU A 49 -3.57 -11.16 1.15
C GLU A 49 -3.11 -9.79 0.63
N ILE A 50 -2.75 -8.87 1.53
CA ILE A 50 -2.21 -7.55 1.13
C ILE A 50 -0.88 -7.69 0.37
N SER A 51 0.02 -8.59 0.79
CA SER A 51 1.26 -8.87 0.06
C SER A 51 0.99 -9.39 -1.36
N LYS A 52 0.01 -10.29 -1.54
CA LYS A 52 -0.38 -10.78 -2.87
C LYS A 52 -0.96 -9.66 -3.73
N LEU A 53 -1.91 -8.88 -3.18
CA LEU A 53 -2.51 -7.73 -3.87
C LEU A 53 -1.46 -6.69 -4.29
N SER A 54 -0.41 -6.49 -3.48
CA SER A 54 0.68 -5.56 -3.82
C SER A 54 1.49 -5.98 -5.05
N ARG A 55 1.49 -7.27 -5.38
CA ARG A 55 2.13 -7.86 -6.57
C ARG A 55 1.18 -7.99 -7.77
N GLY A 56 -0.06 -7.52 -7.63
CA GLY A 56 -1.08 -7.64 -8.69
C GLY A 56 -1.70 -9.02 -8.81
N GLU A 57 -1.47 -9.91 -7.84
CA GLU A 57 -2.06 -11.24 -7.85
C GLU A 57 -3.57 -11.19 -7.55
N ASN A 58 -4.32 -12.13 -8.14
CA ASN A 58 -5.69 -12.37 -7.73
C ASN A 58 -5.72 -13.02 -6.35
N VAL A 59 -6.56 -12.48 -5.47
CA VAL A 59 -6.69 -12.97 -4.11
C VAL A 59 -8.12 -13.44 -3.87
N GLU A 60 -8.25 -14.70 -3.53
CA GLU A 60 -9.47 -15.28 -2.95
C GLU A 60 -9.31 -15.23 -1.44
N SER A 61 -10.26 -14.58 -0.76
CA SER A 61 -10.27 -14.55 0.70
C SER A 61 -10.83 -15.84 1.26
N ASN A 62 -10.20 -16.37 2.30
CA ASN A 62 -10.73 -17.49 3.08
C ASN A 62 -11.48 -17.03 4.35
N LEU A 63 -11.46 -15.72 4.62
CA LEU A 63 -12.13 -15.10 5.75
C LEU A 63 -12.97 -13.93 5.27
N PHE A 64 -14.14 -13.81 5.85
CA PHE A 64 -15.10 -12.76 5.53
C PHE A 64 -15.68 -12.20 6.82
N ILE A 65 -16.33 -11.05 6.73
CA ILE A 65 -17.18 -10.48 7.78
C ILE A 65 -18.57 -10.22 7.20
N SER A 66 -19.57 -10.14 8.07
CA SER A 66 -20.92 -9.80 7.62
C SER A 66 -21.01 -8.35 7.11
N GLU A 67 -21.95 -8.09 6.21
CA GLU A 67 -22.22 -6.73 5.72
C GLU A 67 -22.62 -5.79 6.87
N GLU A 68 -23.37 -6.27 7.83
CA GLU A 68 -23.78 -5.49 9.02
C GLU A 68 -22.54 -5.06 9.83
N LEU A 69 -21.63 -5.99 10.11
CA LEU A 69 -20.38 -5.68 10.83
C LEU A 69 -19.52 -4.69 10.03
N TYR A 70 -19.41 -4.89 8.71
CA TYR A 70 -18.68 -3.98 7.84
C TYR A 70 -19.23 -2.55 7.89
N GLU A 71 -20.54 -2.40 7.77
CA GLU A 71 -21.19 -1.07 7.82
C GLU A 71 -21.03 -0.40 9.19
N ASN A 72 -21.08 -1.16 10.28
CA ASN A 72 -20.80 -0.65 11.61
C ASN A 72 -19.36 -0.17 11.75
N LEU A 73 -18.40 -0.97 11.28
CA LEU A 73 -16.97 -0.61 11.29
C LEU A 73 -16.69 0.61 10.41
N ARG A 74 -17.33 0.70 9.24
CA ARG A 74 -17.22 1.83 8.31
C ARG A 74 -17.65 3.14 8.96
N LYS A 75 -18.75 3.12 9.73
CA LYS A 75 -19.25 4.30 10.46
C LYS A 75 -18.31 4.74 11.59
N ILE A 76 -17.66 3.78 12.27
CA ILE A 76 -16.82 4.05 13.45
C ILE A 76 -15.41 4.50 13.07
N SER A 77 -14.82 3.90 12.06
CA SER A 77 -13.38 4.06 11.78
C SER A 77 -13.02 4.41 10.35
N ASP A 78 -14.03 4.52 9.47
CA ASP A 78 -13.85 4.60 8.02
C ASP A 78 -13.25 3.30 7.45
N VAL A 79 -13.14 3.22 6.13
CA VAL A 79 -12.55 2.09 5.39
C VAL A 79 -11.66 2.61 4.27
N PRO A 80 -10.69 1.83 3.79
CA PRO A 80 -9.80 2.25 2.70
C PRO A 80 -10.57 2.59 1.44
N LYS A 81 -10.10 3.63 0.74
CA LYS A 81 -10.63 4.11 -0.54
C LYS A 81 -9.61 3.91 -1.65
N ILE A 82 -10.09 3.95 -2.89
CA ILE A 82 -9.18 3.96 -4.05
C ILE A 82 -8.16 5.09 -3.85
N GLY A 83 -6.89 4.74 -4.06
CA GLY A 83 -5.76 5.64 -3.86
C GLY A 83 -5.03 5.46 -2.53
N ASP A 84 -5.67 4.96 -1.50
CA ASP A 84 -5.01 4.65 -0.22
C ASP A 84 -3.96 3.55 -0.38
N LEU A 85 -3.03 3.48 0.59
CA LEU A 85 -2.02 2.43 0.62
C LEU A 85 -2.23 1.52 1.83
N LEU A 86 -2.15 0.22 1.58
CA LEU A 86 -2.13 -0.80 2.62
C LEU A 86 -0.83 -1.60 2.54
N LEU A 87 -0.26 -1.90 3.70
CA LEU A 87 0.97 -2.70 3.77
C LEU A 87 0.93 -3.62 4.99
N PRO A 88 1.48 -4.84 4.90
CA PRO A 88 1.64 -5.69 6.07
C PRO A 88 2.64 -5.05 7.06
N SER A 89 2.48 -5.32 8.35
CA SER A 89 3.43 -4.83 9.36
C SER A 89 4.85 -5.35 9.14
N ILE A 90 5.00 -6.50 8.48
CA ILE A 90 6.28 -7.01 7.98
C ILE A 90 6.29 -6.82 6.46
N CYS A 91 7.09 -5.87 5.99
CA CYS A 91 7.08 -5.35 4.61
C CYS A 91 8.51 -5.12 4.09
N ASN A 92 9.41 -6.10 4.33
CA ASN A 92 10.84 -5.98 4.03
C ASN A 92 11.17 -5.92 2.52
N ASN A 93 10.28 -6.42 1.67
CA ASN A 93 10.42 -6.36 0.21
C ASN A 93 9.63 -5.21 -0.43
N GLY A 94 9.00 -4.34 0.38
CA GLY A 94 8.21 -3.22 -0.10
C GLY A 94 6.83 -3.65 -0.61
N GLU A 95 6.20 -4.63 0.04
CA GLU A 95 4.84 -5.09 -0.26
C GLU A 95 3.84 -4.02 0.15
N ILE A 96 3.58 -3.07 -0.71
CA ILE A 96 2.63 -1.97 -0.51
C ILE A 96 1.55 -2.05 -1.58
N TRP A 97 0.32 -2.32 -1.18
CA TRP A 97 -0.81 -2.32 -2.09
C TRP A 97 -1.39 -0.91 -2.23
N TYR A 98 -1.42 -0.42 -3.46
CA TYR A 98 -2.21 0.73 -3.85
C TYR A 98 -3.64 0.26 -4.08
N VAL A 99 -4.60 0.73 -3.28
CA VAL A 99 -6.00 0.33 -3.38
C VAL A 99 -6.56 0.79 -4.72
N ASN A 100 -6.80 -0.16 -5.61
CA ASN A 100 -7.28 0.06 -6.97
C ASN A 100 -8.64 -0.62 -7.25
N LYS A 101 -9.29 -1.15 -6.20
CA LYS A 101 -10.59 -1.82 -6.28
C LYS A 101 -11.63 -1.01 -5.49
N SER A 102 -12.83 -0.91 -6.05
CA SER A 102 -13.99 -0.28 -5.38
C SER A 102 -14.82 -1.27 -4.56
N ASN A 103 -14.63 -2.58 -4.75
CA ASN A 103 -15.35 -3.60 -4.02
C ASN A 103 -15.04 -3.50 -2.52
N PRO A 104 -16.06 -3.59 -1.65
CA PRO A 104 -15.87 -3.57 -0.21
C PRO A 104 -14.91 -4.66 0.26
N PHE A 105 -14.06 -4.33 1.21
CA PHE A 105 -13.22 -5.27 1.95
C PHE A 105 -12.89 -4.69 3.33
N TYR A 106 -12.47 -5.53 4.25
CA TYR A 106 -11.91 -5.13 5.52
C TYR A 106 -10.56 -5.82 5.77
N PHE A 107 -9.82 -5.43 6.80
CA PHE A 107 -8.47 -5.98 6.98
C PHE A 107 -8.09 -6.12 8.46
N LYS A 108 -7.09 -6.97 8.74
CA LYS A 108 -6.67 -7.35 10.10
C LYS A 108 -5.96 -6.20 10.80
N ASP A 109 -6.47 -5.82 11.97
CA ASP A 109 -5.87 -4.85 12.88
C ASP A 109 -4.45 -5.26 13.32
N GLY A 110 -3.58 -4.26 13.45
CA GLY A 110 -2.21 -4.42 13.94
C GLY A 110 -1.26 -5.20 13.00
N ARG A 111 -1.79 -5.97 12.05
CA ARG A 111 -1.01 -6.74 11.07
C ARG A 111 -1.00 -6.11 9.69
N VAL A 112 -1.93 -5.22 9.42
CA VAL A 112 -1.99 -4.37 8.23
C VAL A 112 -2.04 -2.92 8.66
N LEU A 113 -1.16 -2.12 8.09
CA LEU A 113 -1.07 -0.69 8.29
C LEU A 113 -1.75 0.02 7.12
N TRP A 114 -2.44 1.10 7.41
CA TRP A 114 -3.20 1.88 6.45
C TRP A 114 -2.68 3.31 6.40
N LEU A 115 -2.25 3.74 5.23
CA LEU A 115 -1.90 5.09 4.89
C LEU A 115 -3.10 5.71 4.18
N LYS A 116 -3.91 6.46 4.94
CA LYS A 116 -5.10 7.13 4.43
C LYS A 116 -4.66 8.46 3.81
N LEU A 117 -4.78 8.55 2.50
CA LEU A 117 -4.27 9.68 1.75
C LEU A 117 -5.25 10.85 1.73
N ASN A 118 -4.73 12.01 1.39
CA ASN A 118 -5.48 13.22 1.13
C ASN A 118 -5.06 13.81 -0.24
N LYS A 119 -5.70 14.90 -0.66
CA LYS A 119 -5.48 15.53 -1.95
C LYS A 119 -4.07 16.11 -2.19
N ASN A 120 -3.25 16.24 -1.14
CA ASN A 120 -1.94 16.87 -1.21
C ASN A 120 -0.81 15.88 -1.49
N ILE A 121 -1.11 14.57 -1.49
CA ILE A 121 -0.15 13.52 -1.75
C ILE A 121 -0.69 12.53 -2.76
N ASN A 122 0.07 12.24 -3.80
CA ASN A 122 -0.27 11.23 -4.79
C ASN A 122 0.12 9.84 -4.30
N GLY A 123 -0.82 8.89 -4.30
CA GLY A 123 -0.62 7.54 -3.77
C GLY A 123 0.43 6.74 -4.52
N LYS A 124 0.51 6.86 -5.85
CA LYS A 124 1.54 6.19 -6.64
C LYS A 124 2.93 6.75 -6.35
N TYR A 125 3.06 8.07 -6.22
CA TYR A 125 4.31 8.69 -5.79
C TYR A 125 4.75 8.14 -4.43
N LEU A 126 3.86 8.17 -3.43
CA LEU A 126 4.17 7.71 -2.08
C LEU A 126 4.49 6.20 -2.05
N GLN A 127 3.73 5.38 -2.77
CA GLN A 127 3.97 3.94 -2.89
C GLN A 127 5.40 3.66 -3.37
N TYR A 128 5.80 4.26 -4.48
CA TYR A 128 7.12 4.04 -5.07
C TYR A 128 8.26 4.58 -4.20
N TYR A 129 8.05 5.75 -3.57
CA TYR A 129 9.01 6.26 -2.60
C TYR A 129 9.23 5.29 -1.44
N LEU A 130 8.15 4.79 -0.83
CA LEU A 130 8.23 3.89 0.30
C LEU A 130 8.84 2.53 -0.08
N ILE A 131 8.51 1.98 -1.25
CA ILE A 131 9.13 0.75 -1.77
C ILE A 131 10.65 0.92 -1.86
N GLU A 132 11.14 1.99 -2.47
CA GLU A 132 12.58 2.24 -2.59
C GLU A 132 13.23 2.50 -1.22
N LYS A 133 12.54 3.21 -0.35
CA LYS A 133 12.99 3.49 1.02
C LYS A 133 13.12 2.21 1.85
N PHE A 134 12.13 1.32 1.78
CA PHE A 134 12.14 0.06 2.53
C PHE A 134 13.20 -0.89 1.98
N LYS A 135 13.32 -1.06 0.68
CA LYS A 135 14.39 -1.87 0.09
C LYS A 135 15.79 -1.47 0.55
N ARG A 136 16.00 -0.19 0.81
CA ARG A 136 17.32 0.34 1.22
C ARG A 136 17.52 0.37 2.73
N ASP A 137 16.51 0.76 3.48
CA ASP A 137 16.65 1.18 4.88
C ASP A 137 15.74 0.41 5.86
N TYR A 138 15.10 -0.69 5.44
CA TYR A 138 14.08 -1.38 6.25
C TYR A 138 14.57 -1.77 7.64
N SER A 139 15.76 -2.33 7.74
CA SER A 139 16.37 -2.74 9.01
C SER A 139 16.60 -1.59 10.00
N LYS A 140 16.67 -0.35 9.51
CA LYS A 140 16.80 0.86 10.34
C LYS A 140 15.44 1.44 10.75
N ILE A 141 14.38 1.11 9.99
CA ILE A 141 13.04 1.65 10.16
C ILE A 141 12.19 0.72 11.03
N ALA A 142 12.24 -0.57 10.75
CA ALA A 142 11.48 -1.58 11.46
C ALA A 142 12.13 -1.94 12.81
N SER A 143 11.34 -2.43 13.75
CA SER A 143 11.78 -2.82 15.09
C SER A 143 11.50 -4.30 15.36
N GLY A 144 12.38 -4.94 16.12
CA GLY A 144 12.31 -6.36 16.49
C GLY A 144 13.57 -7.11 16.11
N THR A 145 13.92 -8.13 16.90
CA THR A 145 15.13 -8.95 16.71
C THR A 145 14.88 -10.15 15.80
N THR A 146 13.74 -10.82 15.93
CA THR A 146 13.40 -12.02 15.16
C THR A 146 12.56 -11.68 13.93
N PHE A 147 11.58 -10.78 14.09
CA PHE A 147 10.76 -10.26 13.00
C PHE A 147 10.73 -8.74 13.11
N SER A 148 11.32 -8.08 12.12
CA SER A 148 11.34 -6.62 12.05
C SER A 148 9.96 -6.11 11.59
N GLU A 149 9.19 -5.54 12.51
CA GLU A 149 7.85 -5.01 12.24
C GLU A 149 7.84 -3.49 12.14
N LEU A 150 7.10 -2.98 11.17
CA LEU A 150 6.73 -1.57 11.09
C LEU A 150 5.64 -1.26 12.11
N LYS A 151 5.85 -0.19 12.88
CA LYS A 151 4.85 0.34 13.80
C LYS A 151 4.26 1.64 13.25
N ILE A 152 3.00 1.92 13.59
CA ILE A 152 2.33 3.17 13.20
C ILE A 152 3.19 4.39 13.58
N ILE A 153 3.73 4.41 14.81
CA ILE A 153 4.57 5.52 15.28
C ILE A 153 5.85 5.67 14.46
N THR A 154 6.45 4.56 14.03
CA THR A 154 7.64 4.57 13.19
C THR A 154 7.33 5.16 11.81
N LEU A 155 6.22 4.74 11.20
CA LEU A 155 5.77 5.29 9.92
C LEU A 155 5.42 6.77 10.04
N LYS A 156 4.70 7.19 11.09
CA LYS A 156 4.39 8.61 11.33
C LYS A 156 5.64 9.50 11.39
N ASN A 157 6.71 9.00 12.00
CA ASN A 157 7.97 9.74 12.12
C ASN A 157 8.91 9.60 10.90
N LEU A 158 8.53 8.82 9.90
CA LEU A 158 9.34 8.65 8.70
C LEU A 158 9.43 9.97 7.93
N LEU A 159 10.66 10.43 7.73
CA LEU A 159 10.94 11.63 6.94
C LEU A 159 10.94 11.31 5.45
N LEU A 160 10.25 12.12 4.67
CA LEU A 160 10.20 11.99 3.22
C LEU A 160 10.20 13.36 2.53
N PRO A 161 10.79 13.46 1.32
CA PRO A 161 10.67 14.64 0.49
C PRO A 161 9.25 14.75 -0.06
N VAL A 162 8.68 15.94 -0.05
CA VAL A 162 7.34 16.23 -0.55
C VAL A 162 7.44 17.19 -1.73
N PRO A 163 7.52 16.70 -2.96
CA PRO A 163 7.49 17.54 -4.15
C PRO A 163 6.13 18.23 -4.31
N PRO A 164 6.05 19.33 -5.07
CA PRO A 164 4.78 19.88 -5.51
C PRO A 164 3.88 18.79 -6.12
N ILE A 165 2.56 18.89 -5.91
CA ILE A 165 1.62 17.86 -6.34
C ILE A 165 1.65 17.60 -7.86
N GLU A 166 1.94 18.62 -8.64
CA GLU A 166 2.10 18.53 -10.09
C GLU A 166 3.25 17.61 -10.49
N LEU A 167 4.37 17.66 -9.74
CA LEU A 167 5.52 16.77 -9.99
C LEU A 167 5.22 15.34 -9.57
N GLN A 168 4.50 15.15 -8.44
CA GLN A 168 4.03 13.85 -8.00
C GLN A 168 3.10 13.21 -9.06
N ASN A 169 2.15 14.00 -9.61
CA ASN A 169 1.21 13.53 -10.63
C ASN A 169 1.93 13.16 -11.94
N LYS A 170 2.86 13.99 -12.41
CA LYS A 170 3.69 13.65 -13.58
C LYS A 170 4.49 12.36 -13.39
N PHE A 171 4.97 12.11 -12.18
CA PHE A 171 5.63 10.85 -11.84
C PHE A 171 4.64 9.68 -11.90
N ALA A 172 3.47 9.81 -11.29
CA ALA A 172 2.42 8.80 -11.28
C ALA A 172 1.97 8.41 -12.70
N GLU A 173 1.71 9.38 -13.57
CA GLU A 173 1.35 9.15 -14.98
C GLU A 173 2.39 8.30 -15.73
N LYS A 174 3.68 8.54 -15.47
CA LYS A 174 4.74 7.76 -16.11
C LYS A 174 4.82 6.34 -15.55
N VAL A 175 4.61 6.19 -14.23
CA VAL A 175 4.52 4.88 -13.58
C VAL A 175 3.38 4.07 -14.19
N GLU A 176 2.19 4.65 -14.28
CA GLU A 176 1.00 3.98 -14.83
C GLU A 176 1.21 3.54 -16.28
N LYS A 177 1.83 4.38 -17.10
CA LYS A 177 2.19 4.00 -18.47
C LYS A 177 3.14 2.80 -18.53
N ILE A 178 4.14 2.77 -17.63
CA ILE A 178 5.10 1.66 -17.55
C ILE A 178 4.43 0.38 -17.04
N GLU A 179 3.59 0.49 -16.02
CA GLU A 179 2.83 -0.66 -15.48
C GLU A 179 1.92 -1.26 -16.57
N LYS A 180 1.23 -0.40 -17.34
CA LYS A 180 0.40 -0.83 -18.46
C LYS A 180 1.21 -1.55 -19.55
N LEU A 181 2.33 -0.98 -19.96
CA LEU A 181 3.20 -1.61 -20.97
C LEU A 181 3.75 -2.96 -20.51
N LYS A 182 4.15 -3.07 -19.23
CA LYS A 182 4.58 -4.34 -18.64
C LYS A 182 3.49 -5.39 -18.71
N PHE A 183 2.28 -5.05 -18.30
CA PHE A 183 1.13 -5.96 -18.34
C PHE A 183 0.83 -6.42 -19.79
N GLU A 184 0.87 -5.52 -20.77
CA GLU A 184 0.66 -5.87 -22.18
C GLU A 184 1.74 -6.82 -22.71
N ILE A 185 3.00 -6.60 -22.32
CA ILE A 185 4.13 -7.48 -22.69
C ILE A 185 3.98 -8.86 -22.04
N GLU A 186 3.69 -8.92 -20.74
CA GLU A 186 3.48 -10.18 -20.01
C GLU A 186 2.35 -11.01 -20.64
N LYS A 187 1.23 -10.38 -20.95
CA LYS A 187 0.11 -11.02 -21.64
C LYS A 187 0.49 -11.53 -23.05
N SER A 188 1.31 -10.77 -23.77
CA SER A 188 1.79 -11.17 -25.10
C SER A 188 2.72 -12.40 -25.02
N ILE A 189 3.59 -12.44 -24.01
CA ILE A 189 4.47 -13.57 -23.75
C ILE A 189 3.66 -14.83 -23.41
N GLU A 190 2.68 -14.70 -22.50
CA GLU A 190 1.81 -15.82 -22.12
C GLU A 190 1.03 -16.37 -23.32
N THR A 191 0.49 -15.47 -24.17
CA THR A 191 -0.20 -15.86 -25.39
C THR A 191 0.73 -16.60 -26.36
N ALA A 192 1.96 -16.13 -26.53
CA ALA A 192 2.95 -16.78 -27.39
C ALA A 192 3.35 -18.17 -26.87
N GLN A 193 3.51 -18.32 -25.55
CA GLN A 193 3.84 -19.60 -24.91
C GLN A 193 2.72 -20.64 -25.03
N ASN A 194 1.46 -20.21 -25.07
CA ASN A 194 0.31 -21.10 -25.24
C ASN A 194 0.06 -21.53 -26.68
N LEU A 195 0.81 -21.02 -27.65
CA LEU A 195 0.73 -21.38 -29.07
C LEU A 195 1.73 -22.49 -29.47
N TYR A 196 2.61 -22.88 -28.55
CA TYR A 196 3.60 -23.94 -28.74
C TYR A 196 3.40 -25.06 -27.70
#